data_5a5ff49e126d4f75f285658e03a7459b
#
_entry.id   5a5ff49e126d4f75f285658e03a7459b
#
_cell.length_a   1.000
_cell.length_b   1.000
_cell.length_c   1.000
_cell.angle_alpha   90.00
_cell.angle_beta   90.00
_cell.angle_gamma   90.00
#
_symmetry.space_group_name_H-M   'P 1'
#
loop_
_entity.id
_entity.type
_entity.pdbx_description
1 polymer ?
#
loop_
_entity_poly.entity_id
_entity_poly.type
_entity_poly.pdbx_seq_one_letter_code
_entity_poly.pdbx_strand_id
1 'polypeptide(L)'
;MTVKLSSSNLSRLPSKVAGPGYDRSALKAGIVHFGVGNFHRSHQAVYLDDLFSTGEGHDWALIGAGVFDGEKIGRGKLEEQDWLTTVVEQDEGHMSARVTGAMIDFLMPGDAAGIIEQLADPAIRIVSLTITEGGYFIDPASGKFNPAHPDIVADAQPGAVPKTVFGIILAGLVRRRVDGIVPFTVMSCDNIPHNGHVTSDGVIGLARLIDEDLARWVGDKVAFPNAMVDRITPATSDRERKILADDFGLEDNWPVFCEPFKQWVLEDHFTAGRPALEKVGVQFVKDVSPYELMKIRILNGGHATIAYPAGLMDIHFVHEAMQEPLVRGFLDKLEHDEIIPTVPPVPNTVLEDYYQLIEKRFSNPKIGDTIRRLCLDGSNRQPKFIIPTIADRLKAGKGVAGLALESALWCRYCFGTTDSGAVIEPNDPSWERLQATAKAARDAPAAWLAMEDIYGDVGRAASFVEAFAHALGVLWANGARATLTRYIAGKL
;
A
#
# COMPACT_ATOMS: atom_id res chain seq x y z
N MET A 1 35.75 10.54 0.72
CA MET A 1 35.60 9.75 -0.52
C MET A 1 34.38 8.89 -0.36
N THR A 2 33.48 8.96 -1.30
CA THR A 2 32.30 8.07 -1.36
C THR A 2 32.68 6.72 -1.95
N VAL A 3 32.03 5.65 -1.50
CA VAL A 3 32.16 4.29 -2.05
C VAL A 3 30.98 4.06 -3.01
N LYS A 4 31.25 3.66 -4.24
CA LYS A 4 30.18 3.27 -5.16
C LYS A 4 29.69 1.86 -4.78
N LEU A 5 28.37 1.68 -4.66
CA LEU A 5 27.76 0.40 -4.32
C LEU A 5 27.99 -0.63 -5.44
N SER A 6 28.59 -1.74 -5.09
CA SER A 6 28.75 -2.93 -5.96
C SER A 6 29.17 -4.12 -5.12
N SER A 7 29.02 -5.35 -5.62
CA SER A 7 29.49 -6.56 -4.96
C SER A 7 30.99 -6.53 -4.65
N SER A 8 31.82 -5.97 -5.54
CA SER A 8 33.26 -5.85 -5.35
C SER A 8 33.66 -4.84 -4.25
N ASN A 9 32.76 -3.94 -3.89
CA ASN A 9 32.98 -2.93 -2.87
C ASN A 9 32.35 -3.24 -1.51
N LEU A 10 31.64 -4.36 -1.35
CA LEU A 10 31.01 -4.74 -0.07
C LEU A 10 32.00 -4.77 1.12
N SER A 11 33.24 -5.22 0.88
CA SER A 11 34.28 -5.24 1.93
C SER A 11 34.83 -3.85 2.27
N ARG A 12 34.47 -2.82 1.51
CA ARG A 12 34.91 -1.42 1.65
C ARG A 12 33.78 -0.49 2.07
N LEU A 13 32.62 -1.03 2.43
CA LEU A 13 31.50 -0.22 2.91
C LEU A 13 31.94 0.67 4.06
N PRO A 14 31.46 1.92 4.12
CA PRO A 14 31.73 2.80 5.26
C PRO A 14 31.23 2.17 6.56
N SER A 15 31.93 2.38 7.67
CA SER A 15 31.63 1.77 8.98
C SER A 15 30.21 2.07 9.51
N LYS A 16 29.56 3.09 8.98
CA LYS A 16 28.18 3.46 9.30
C LYS A 16 27.13 2.66 8.49
N VAL A 17 27.55 1.86 7.53
CA VAL A 17 26.67 1.10 6.63
C VAL A 17 26.90 -0.40 6.85
N ALA A 18 25.86 -1.10 7.28
CA ALA A 18 25.90 -2.55 7.39
C ALA A 18 25.79 -3.20 6.00
N GLY A 19 26.61 -4.21 5.73
CA GLY A 19 26.50 -5.04 4.51
C GLY A 19 25.71 -6.31 4.76
N PRO A 20 25.40 -7.10 3.69
CA PRO A 20 24.80 -8.41 3.83
C PRO A 20 25.65 -9.33 4.73
N GLY A 21 25.01 -9.96 5.72
CA GLY A 21 25.68 -10.86 6.68
C GLY A 21 25.91 -12.29 6.16
N TYR A 22 25.77 -12.54 4.85
CA TYR A 22 25.81 -13.86 4.22
C TYR A 22 26.58 -13.81 2.89
N ASP A 23 26.98 -14.99 2.41
CA ASP A 23 27.62 -15.14 1.09
C ASP A 23 26.55 -15.12 -0.02
N ARG A 24 26.47 -14.05 -0.78
CA ARG A 24 25.54 -13.89 -1.90
C ARG A 24 25.76 -14.90 -3.02
N SER A 25 26.97 -15.45 -3.18
CA SER A 25 27.26 -16.46 -4.21
C SER A 25 26.60 -17.82 -3.92
N ALA A 26 26.19 -18.05 -2.66
CA ALA A 26 25.45 -19.23 -2.26
C ALA A 26 23.93 -19.12 -2.48
N LEU A 27 23.43 -17.94 -2.80
CA LEU A 27 22.00 -17.71 -3.02
C LEU A 27 21.49 -18.39 -4.29
N LYS A 28 20.29 -18.96 -4.20
CA LYS A 28 19.54 -19.55 -5.32
C LYS A 28 18.16 -18.91 -5.41
N ALA A 29 17.70 -18.69 -6.62
CA ALA A 29 16.36 -18.12 -6.84
C ALA A 29 15.26 -19.07 -6.31
N GLY A 30 14.31 -18.51 -5.60
CA GLY A 30 13.10 -19.21 -5.14
C GLY A 30 11.85 -18.38 -5.38
N ILE A 31 12.02 -17.08 -5.61
CA ILE A 31 10.93 -16.11 -5.79
C ILE A 31 11.18 -15.27 -7.04
N VAL A 32 10.15 -15.12 -7.88
CA VAL A 32 10.10 -14.08 -8.92
C VAL A 32 9.15 -12.99 -8.42
N HIS A 33 9.59 -11.74 -8.49
CA HIS A 33 8.81 -10.59 -8.03
C HIS A 33 8.51 -9.61 -9.16
N PHE A 34 7.23 -9.32 -9.39
CA PHE A 34 6.78 -8.27 -10.30
C PHE A 34 6.56 -6.96 -9.56
N GLY A 35 7.10 -5.87 -10.10
CA GLY A 35 6.96 -4.54 -9.53
C GLY A 35 8.09 -4.19 -8.55
N VAL A 36 9.35 -4.26 -8.99
CA VAL A 36 10.53 -3.92 -8.19
C VAL A 36 10.57 -2.40 -7.94
N GLY A 37 9.73 -1.97 -7.00
CA GLY A 37 9.62 -0.58 -6.56
C GLY A 37 10.30 -0.29 -5.22
N ASN A 38 10.08 0.91 -4.70
CA ASN A 38 10.63 1.30 -3.38
C ASN A 38 10.08 0.42 -2.25
N PHE A 39 8.76 0.15 -2.27
CA PHE A 39 8.13 -0.67 -1.22
C PHE A 39 8.70 -2.08 -1.19
N HIS A 40 8.75 -2.79 -2.33
CA HIS A 40 9.33 -4.13 -2.39
C HIS A 40 10.75 -4.19 -1.81
N ARG A 41 11.61 -3.22 -2.22
CA ARG A 41 13.02 -3.17 -1.82
C ARG A 41 13.23 -2.83 -0.35
N SER A 42 12.28 -2.11 0.28
CA SER A 42 12.30 -1.78 1.72
C SER A 42 11.52 -2.76 2.57
N HIS A 43 10.72 -3.65 2.01
CA HIS A 43 9.83 -4.56 2.74
C HIS A 43 10.20 -6.02 2.50
N GLN A 44 9.69 -6.69 1.45
CA GLN A 44 9.94 -8.11 1.20
C GLN A 44 11.43 -8.43 1.11
N ALA A 45 12.20 -7.61 0.35
CA ALA A 45 13.64 -7.82 0.21
C ALA A 45 14.38 -7.68 1.55
N VAL A 46 13.93 -6.81 2.45
CA VAL A 46 14.48 -6.65 3.79
C VAL A 46 14.21 -7.86 4.67
N TYR A 47 13.00 -8.42 4.66
CA TYR A 47 12.69 -9.64 5.42
C TYR A 47 13.50 -10.85 4.95
N LEU A 48 13.72 -10.99 3.65
CA LEU A 48 14.57 -12.07 3.11
C LEU A 48 16.04 -11.85 3.45
N ASP A 49 16.54 -10.61 3.37
CA ASP A 49 17.90 -10.25 3.78
C ASP A 49 18.14 -10.55 5.27
N ASP A 50 17.15 -10.23 6.13
CA ASP A 50 17.17 -10.60 7.54
C ASP A 50 17.23 -12.12 7.73
N LEU A 51 16.41 -12.88 6.99
CA LEU A 51 16.40 -14.35 7.05
C LEU A 51 17.74 -14.95 6.60
N PHE A 52 18.29 -14.48 5.48
CA PHE A 52 19.57 -14.96 4.97
C PHE A 52 20.71 -14.68 5.96
N SER A 53 20.64 -13.57 6.68
CA SER A 53 21.59 -13.21 7.73
C SER A 53 21.54 -14.14 8.94
N THR A 54 20.46 -14.93 9.12
CA THR A 54 20.42 -16.01 10.13
C THR A 54 21.12 -17.30 9.68
N GLY A 55 21.56 -17.38 8.43
CA GLY A 55 22.14 -18.58 7.80
C GLY A 55 21.11 -19.50 7.15
N GLU A 56 19.85 -19.08 7.04
CA GLU A 56 18.76 -19.91 6.51
C GLU A 56 18.14 -19.29 5.23
N GLY A 57 17.41 -20.10 4.47
CA GLY A 57 16.59 -19.68 3.36
C GLY A 57 17.36 -19.22 2.10
N HIS A 58 18.64 -19.57 1.96
CA HIS A 58 19.47 -19.13 0.83
C HIS A 58 18.96 -19.64 -0.54
N ASP A 59 18.00 -20.53 -0.58
CA ASP A 59 17.29 -21.02 -1.76
C ASP A 59 15.97 -20.26 -2.05
N TRP A 60 15.80 -19.07 -1.45
CA TRP A 60 14.64 -18.20 -1.61
C TRP A 60 15.00 -16.79 -2.09
N ALA A 61 16.14 -16.65 -2.77
CA ALA A 61 16.53 -15.35 -3.32
C ALA A 61 15.53 -14.84 -4.37
N LEU A 62 15.55 -13.52 -4.55
CA LEU A 62 14.64 -12.80 -5.43
C LEU A 62 15.23 -12.63 -6.82
N ILE A 63 14.39 -12.86 -7.83
CA ILE A 63 14.57 -12.37 -9.20
C ILE A 63 13.47 -11.35 -9.48
N GLY A 64 13.83 -10.13 -9.89
CA GLY A 64 12.89 -9.12 -10.35
C GLY A 64 12.31 -9.47 -11.71
N ALA A 65 11.07 -9.06 -11.98
CA ALA A 65 10.41 -9.12 -13.28
C ALA A 65 9.55 -7.87 -13.48
N GLY A 66 9.26 -7.54 -14.74
CA GLY A 66 8.43 -6.40 -15.10
C GLY A 66 7.81 -6.55 -16.49
N VAL A 67 6.73 -5.82 -16.74
CA VAL A 67 6.01 -5.86 -18.02
C VAL A 67 6.08 -4.55 -18.79
N PHE A 68 6.45 -3.44 -18.12
CA PHE A 68 6.44 -2.10 -18.70
C PHE A 68 7.87 -1.63 -19.08
N ASP A 69 7.99 -0.94 -20.20
CA ASP A 69 9.27 -0.37 -20.63
C ASP A 69 9.88 0.60 -19.61
N GLY A 70 9.07 1.31 -18.83
CA GLY A 70 9.54 2.21 -17.79
C GLY A 70 10.36 1.54 -16.68
N GLU A 71 10.13 0.24 -16.44
CA GLU A 71 10.86 -0.54 -15.45
C GLU A 71 12.31 -0.85 -15.85
N LYS A 72 12.65 -0.75 -17.16
CA LYS A 72 14.02 -0.89 -17.66
C LYS A 72 14.99 0.11 -17.05
N ILE A 73 14.52 1.31 -16.72
CA ILE A 73 15.33 2.35 -16.05
C ILE A 73 15.73 1.89 -14.65
N GLY A 74 14.78 1.39 -13.87
CA GLY A 74 15.04 0.84 -12.53
C GLY A 74 15.96 -0.38 -12.58
N ARG A 75 15.69 -1.29 -13.52
CA ARG A 75 16.53 -2.46 -13.76
C ARG A 75 17.99 -2.06 -14.05
N GLY A 76 18.22 -1.12 -14.97
CA GLY A 76 19.57 -0.67 -15.30
C GLY A 76 20.33 -0.10 -14.10
N LYS A 77 19.65 0.69 -13.24
CA LYS A 77 20.26 1.21 -12.01
C LYS A 77 20.69 0.10 -11.05
N LEU A 78 19.89 -0.95 -10.90
CA LEU A 78 20.20 -2.09 -10.05
C LEU A 78 21.27 -3.00 -10.66
N GLU A 79 21.28 -3.19 -11.98
CA GLU A 79 22.30 -3.95 -12.71
C GLU A 79 23.70 -3.35 -12.53
N GLU A 80 23.82 -2.01 -12.59
CA GLU A 80 25.09 -1.29 -12.36
C GLU A 80 25.68 -1.46 -10.97
N GLN A 81 24.89 -1.96 -10.02
CA GLN A 81 25.28 -2.20 -8.60
C GLN A 81 25.04 -3.64 -8.17
N ASP A 82 25.06 -4.59 -9.10
CA ASP A 82 24.92 -6.03 -8.86
C ASP A 82 23.66 -6.40 -8.04
N TRP A 83 22.53 -5.74 -8.34
CA TRP A 83 21.21 -5.94 -7.73
C TRP A 83 21.13 -5.58 -6.23
N LEU A 84 22.17 -4.95 -5.69
CA LEU A 84 22.20 -4.47 -4.32
C LEU A 84 21.29 -3.23 -4.15
N THR A 85 20.76 -3.04 -2.96
CA THR A 85 20.00 -1.84 -2.61
C THR A 85 20.41 -1.33 -1.23
N THR A 86 20.66 -0.03 -1.11
CA THR A 86 20.80 0.61 0.19
C THR A 86 19.43 0.98 0.74
N VAL A 87 19.09 0.46 1.92
CA VAL A 87 17.90 0.83 2.69
C VAL A 87 18.33 1.73 3.84
N VAL A 88 17.76 2.94 3.87
CA VAL A 88 17.98 3.92 4.95
C VAL A 88 16.71 3.99 5.80
N GLU A 89 16.82 3.56 7.05
CA GLU A 89 15.75 3.71 8.03
C GLU A 89 15.95 5.00 8.80
N GLN A 90 14.88 5.81 8.92
CA GLN A 90 14.97 7.13 9.53
C GLN A 90 13.77 7.44 10.41
N ASP A 91 14.05 7.93 11.62
CA ASP A 91 13.08 8.53 12.53
C ASP A 91 13.62 9.84 13.11
N GLU A 92 12.91 10.45 14.07
CA GLU A 92 13.24 11.76 14.62
C GLU A 92 14.66 11.84 15.19
N GLY A 93 15.14 10.79 15.84
CA GLY A 93 16.43 10.77 16.56
C GLY A 93 17.50 9.91 15.93
N HIS A 94 17.19 9.10 14.90
CA HIS A 94 18.10 8.10 14.38
C HIS A 94 17.99 7.92 12.88
N MET A 95 19.13 7.72 12.23
CA MET A 95 19.21 7.31 10.83
C MET A 95 20.25 6.20 10.71
N SER A 96 19.85 5.07 10.14
CA SER A 96 20.74 3.94 9.88
C SER A 96 20.65 3.53 8.40
N ALA A 97 21.77 3.02 7.87
CA ALA A 97 21.84 2.53 6.52
C ALA A 97 22.37 1.10 6.48
N ARG A 98 21.74 0.28 5.64
CA ARG A 98 22.23 -1.06 5.33
C ARG A 98 22.09 -1.38 3.86
N VAL A 99 22.97 -2.21 3.35
CA VAL A 99 22.89 -2.79 2.01
C VAL A 99 22.18 -4.13 2.09
N THR A 100 21.09 -4.30 1.36
CA THR A 100 20.39 -5.57 1.19
C THR A 100 20.85 -6.27 -0.07
N GLY A 101 21.03 -7.59 0.00
CA GLY A 101 21.55 -8.41 -1.10
C GLY A 101 20.63 -9.56 -1.50
N ALA A 102 19.36 -9.56 -1.07
CA ALA A 102 18.42 -10.65 -1.29
C ALA A 102 18.00 -10.82 -2.76
N MET A 103 18.12 -9.77 -3.58
CA MET A 103 17.88 -9.82 -5.02
C MET A 103 19.18 -10.20 -5.75
N ILE A 104 19.09 -11.19 -6.65
CA ILE A 104 20.25 -11.73 -7.36
C ILE A 104 20.20 -11.52 -8.87
N ASP A 105 19.03 -11.16 -9.41
CA ASP A 105 18.83 -10.85 -10.82
C ASP A 105 17.55 -10.00 -11.01
N PHE A 106 17.39 -9.43 -12.20
CA PHE A 106 16.17 -8.78 -12.66
C PHE A 106 16.01 -9.03 -14.17
N LEU A 107 15.04 -9.86 -14.55
CA LEU A 107 14.73 -10.20 -15.91
C LEU A 107 14.41 -8.95 -16.73
N MET A 108 14.65 -9.01 -18.03
CA MET A 108 14.39 -7.86 -18.91
C MET A 108 12.88 -7.55 -18.92
N PRO A 109 12.45 -6.36 -18.49
CA PRO A 109 11.04 -5.97 -18.55
C PRO A 109 10.50 -5.98 -19.96
N GLY A 110 9.33 -6.63 -20.14
CA GLY A 110 8.70 -6.82 -21.44
C GLY A 110 9.20 -8.06 -22.23
N ASP A 111 10.22 -8.77 -21.74
CA ASP A 111 10.59 -10.08 -22.29
C ASP A 111 9.71 -11.19 -21.71
N ALA A 112 8.48 -11.28 -22.22
CA ALA A 112 7.53 -12.29 -21.75
C ALA A 112 8.08 -13.72 -21.89
N ALA A 113 8.83 -14.03 -22.95
CA ALA A 113 9.35 -15.38 -23.17
C ALA A 113 10.39 -15.77 -22.11
N GLY A 114 11.37 -14.90 -21.83
CA GLY A 114 12.39 -15.13 -20.80
C GLY A 114 11.78 -15.20 -19.40
N ILE A 115 10.76 -14.36 -19.11
CA ILE A 115 10.07 -14.40 -17.82
C ILE A 115 9.29 -15.73 -17.67
N ILE A 116 8.55 -16.17 -18.69
CA ILE A 116 7.80 -17.45 -18.66
C ILE A 116 8.76 -18.64 -18.49
N GLU A 117 9.92 -18.62 -19.14
CA GLU A 117 10.94 -19.64 -18.98
C GLU A 117 11.43 -19.70 -17.52
N GLN A 118 11.73 -18.55 -16.92
CA GLN A 118 12.11 -18.48 -15.49
C GLN A 118 10.99 -18.97 -14.58
N LEU A 119 9.73 -18.61 -14.85
CA LEU A 119 8.58 -19.09 -14.08
C LEU A 119 8.37 -20.61 -14.20
N ALA A 120 8.81 -21.22 -15.27
CA ALA A 120 8.77 -22.67 -15.47
C ALA A 120 9.86 -23.43 -14.70
N ASP A 121 10.90 -22.76 -14.22
CA ASP A 121 11.96 -23.38 -13.39
C ASP A 121 11.35 -23.92 -12.09
N PRO A 122 11.52 -25.24 -11.78
CA PRO A 122 11.03 -25.84 -10.55
C PRO A 122 11.55 -25.18 -9.25
N ALA A 123 12.69 -24.50 -9.30
CA ALA A 123 13.25 -23.79 -8.16
C ALA A 123 12.38 -22.58 -7.75
N ILE A 124 11.63 -21.99 -8.67
CA ILE A 124 10.71 -20.89 -8.38
C ILE A 124 9.44 -21.45 -7.74
N ARG A 125 9.21 -21.12 -6.48
CA ARG A 125 8.09 -21.63 -5.67
C ARG A 125 7.07 -20.56 -5.30
N ILE A 126 7.45 -19.28 -5.43
CA ILE A 126 6.57 -18.14 -5.18
C ILE A 126 6.73 -17.13 -6.32
N VAL A 127 5.61 -16.58 -6.78
CA VAL A 127 5.56 -15.36 -7.60
C VAL A 127 4.89 -14.29 -6.76
N SER A 128 5.60 -13.20 -6.43
CA SER A 128 5.08 -12.12 -5.60
C SER A 128 4.87 -10.83 -6.39
N LEU A 129 3.90 -10.02 -5.96
CA LEU A 129 3.40 -8.86 -6.70
C LEU A 129 3.41 -7.59 -5.85
N THR A 130 3.90 -6.48 -6.40
CA THR A 130 3.60 -5.10 -6.00
C THR A 130 3.37 -4.27 -7.27
N ILE A 131 2.23 -4.51 -7.93
CA ILE A 131 1.91 -4.01 -9.28
C ILE A 131 0.89 -2.86 -9.28
N THR A 132 0.50 -2.40 -8.09
CA THR A 132 -0.52 -1.38 -7.83
C THR A 132 -1.93 -1.78 -8.28
N GLU A 133 -2.96 -1.03 -7.87
CA GLU A 133 -4.37 -1.38 -8.14
C GLU A 133 -4.67 -1.54 -9.63
N GLY A 134 -4.04 -0.73 -10.50
CA GLY A 134 -4.25 -0.80 -11.96
C GLY A 134 -3.87 -2.15 -12.59
N GLY A 135 -2.92 -2.87 -11.99
CA GLY A 135 -2.46 -4.18 -12.47
C GLY A 135 -3.44 -5.33 -12.22
N TYR A 136 -4.50 -5.11 -11.44
CA TYR A 136 -5.49 -6.14 -11.09
C TYR A 136 -6.73 -6.13 -11.97
N PHE A 137 -6.87 -5.16 -12.86
CA PHE A 137 -7.99 -5.06 -13.81
C PHE A 137 -9.36 -5.15 -13.14
N ILE A 138 -9.52 -4.44 -12.02
CA ILE A 138 -10.79 -4.36 -11.27
C ILE A 138 -11.71 -3.37 -11.96
N ASP A 139 -12.94 -3.79 -12.26
CA ASP A 139 -13.99 -2.89 -12.72
C ASP A 139 -14.44 -1.98 -11.56
N PRO A 140 -14.33 -0.64 -11.70
CA PRO A 140 -14.64 0.28 -10.62
C PRO A 140 -16.11 0.23 -10.17
N ALA A 141 -17.03 -0.14 -11.06
CA ALA A 141 -18.46 -0.16 -10.76
C ALA A 141 -18.88 -1.40 -9.96
N SER A 142 -18.26 -2.57 -10.25
CA SER A 142 -18.60 -3.84 -9.60
C SER A 142 -17.63 -4.24 -8.50
N GLY A 143 -16.43 -3.67 -8.46
CA GLY A 143 -15.35 -4.08 -7.57
C GLY A 143 -14.76 -5.46 -7.89
N LYS A 144 -15.08 -6.04 -9.06
CA LYS A 144 -14.66 -7.38 -9.49
C LYS A 144 -13.70 -7.32 -10.67
N PHE A 145 -13.01 -8.43 -10.92
CA PHE A 145 -12.18 -8.57 -12.11
C PHE A 145 -12.97 -8.25 -13.39
N ASN A 146 -12.37 -7.47 -14.29
CA ASN A 146 -12.95 -7.06 -15.57
C ASN A 146 -12.46 -7.96 -16.72
N PRO A 147 -13.18 -9.05 -17.07
CA PRO A 147 -12.77 -9.93 -18.17
C PRO A 147 -12.90 -9.28 -19.56
N ALA A 148 -13.58 -8.14 -19.66
CA ALA A 148 -13.73 -7.39 -20.91
C ALA A 148 -12.65 -6.31 -21.12
N HIS A 149 -11.70 -6.16 -20.19
CA HIS A 149 -10.61 -5.22 -20.36
C HIS A 149 -9.79 -5.57 -21.63
N PRO A 150 -9.47 -4.61 -22.52
CA PRO A 150 -8.82 -4.88 -23.81
C PRO A 150 -7.53 -5.71 -23.69
N ASP A 151 -6.68 -5.44 -22.70
CA ASP A 151 -5.43 -6.16 -22.48
C ASP A 151 -5.66 -7.60 -22.03
N ILE A 152 -6.68 -7.84 -21.19
CA ILE A 152 -7.08 -9.18 -20.76
C ILE A 152 -7.63 -9.99 -21.93
N VAL A 153 -8.50 -9.37 -22.75
CA VAL A 153 -9.03 -10.01 -23.96
C VAL A 153 -7.90 -10.33 -24.96
N ALA A 154 -6.90 -9.45 -25.08
CA ALA A 154 -5.75 -9.68 -25.94
C ALA A 154 -4.90 -10.87 -25.47
N ASP A 155 -4.61 -10.94 -24.16
CA ASP A 155 -3.82 -12.03 -23.57
C ASP A 155 -4.56 -13.39 -23.62
N ALA A 156 -5.89 -13.39 -23.67
CA ALA A 156 -6.70 -14.59 -23.79
C ALA A 156 -6.74 -15.17 -25.21
N GLN A 157 -6.20 -14.48 -26.25
CA GLN A 157 -6.25 -14.97 -27.62
C GLN A 157 -5.32 -16.18 -27.84
N PRO A 158 -5.73 -17.18 -28.63
CA PRO A 158 -4.85 -18.29 -28.97
C PRO A 158 -3.53 -17.83 -29.61
N GLY A 159 -2.40 -18.25 -29.03
CA GLY A 159 -1.07 -17.92 -29.53
C GLY A 159 -0.61 -16.48 -29.22
N ALA A 160 -1.34 -15.74 -28.40
CA ALA A 160 -0.92 -14.42 -27.97
C ALA A 160 0.37 -14.49 -27.14
N VAL A 161 1.24 -13.50 -27.32
CA VAL A 161 2.34 -13.23 -26.39
C VAL A 161 1.77 -12.36 -25.27
N PRO A 162 1.71 -12.83 -24.02
CA PRO A 162 1.06 -12.10 -22.95
C PRO A 162 1.80 -10.80 -22.63
N LYS A 163 1.03 -9.75 -22.32
CA LYS A 163 1.52 -8.43 -21.99
C LYS A 163 1.19 -8.01 -20.56
N THR A 164 0.19 -8.64 -19.95
CA THR A 164 -0.17 -8.37 -18.55
C THR A 164 0.59 -9.29 -17.60
N VAL A 165 0.75 -8.87 -16.36
CA VAL A 165 1.34 -9.72 -15.31
C VAL A 165 0.54 -11.02 -15.15
N PHE A 166 -0.79 -10.95 -15.18
CA PHE A 166 -1.65 -12.14 -15.08
C PHE A 166 -1.50 -13.08 -16.28
N GLY A 167 -1.35 -12.53 -17.50
CA GLY A 167 -1.09 -13.33 -18.69
C GLY A 167 0.24 -14.08 -18.61
N ILE A 168 1.30 -13.42 -18.15
CA ILE A 168 2.62 -14.04 -17.96
C ILE A 168 2.59 -15.10 -16.86
N ILE A 169 1.95 -14.81 -15.72
CA ILE A 169 1.76 -15.78 -14.63
C ILE A 169 1.02 -17.02 -15.13
N LEU A 170 -0.09 -16.81 -15.84
CA LEU A 170 -0.90 -17.92 -16.38
C LEU A 170 -0.12 -18.74 -17.40
N ALA A 171 0.65 -18.11 -18.27
CA ALA A 171 1.51 -18.80 -19.23
C ALA A 171 2.59 -19.66 -18.54
N GLY A 172 3.20 -19.15 -17.48
CA GLY A 172 4.13 -19.91 -16.63
C GLY A 172 3.46 -21.12 -15.96
N LEU A 173 2.23 -20.94 -15.43
CA LEU A 173 1.43 -22.03 -14.86
C LEU A 173 1.04 -23.10 -15.90
N VAL A 174 0.65 -22.68 -17.11
CA VAL A 174 0.36 -23.59 -18.23
C VAL A 174 1.60 -24.41 -18.60
N ARG A 175 2.75 -23.77 -18.70
CA ARG A 175 4.01 -24.47 -18.99
C ARG A 175 4.33 -25.51 -17.91
N ARG A 176 4.21 -25.17 -16.63
CA ARG A 176 4.41 -26.13 -15.53
C ARG A 176 3.42 -27.28 -15.57
N ARG A 177 2.15 -27.01 -15.88
CA ARG A 177 1.12 -28.06 -16.02
C ARG A 177 1.50 -29.06 -17.12
N VAL A 178 1.98 -28.56 -18.26
CA VAL A 178 2.41 -29.41 -19.40
C VAL A 178 3.65 -30.23 -19.03
N ASP A 179 4.61 -29.61 -18.34
CA ASP A 179 5.88 -30.25 -17.96
C ASP A 179 5.76 -31.09 -16.67
N GLY A 180 4.56 -31.18 -16.05
CA GLY A 180 4.30 -31.95 -14.82
C GLY A 180 4.98 -31.36 -13.58
N ILE A 181 5.33 -30.07 -13.59
CA ILE A 181 5.95 -29.34 -12.47
C ILE A 181 4.88 -28.81 -11.52
N VAL A 182 5.13 -28.91 -10.21
CA VAL A 182 4.25 -28.33 -9.17
C VAL A 182 4.07 -26.82 -9.41
N PRO A 183 2.84 -26.28 -9.38
CA PRO A 183 2.64 -24.85 -9.55
C PRO A 183 3.29 -24.05 -8.40
N PHE A 184 3.65 -22.81 -8.67
CA PHE A 184 4.09 -21.86 -7.66
C PHE A 184 2.89 -21.22 -6.95
N THR A 185 3.10 -20.65 -5.78
CA THR A 185 2.15 -19.76 -5.09
C THR A 185 2.18 -18.38 -5.74
N VAL A 186 1.03 -17.73 -5.92
CA VAL A 186 0.95 -16.33 -6.36
C VAL A 186 0.55 -15.47 -5.17
N MET A 187 1.46 -14.60 -4.73
CA MET A 187 1.36 -13.84 -3.50
C MET A 187 1.36 -12.33 -3.77
N SER A 188 0.21 -11.70 -3.62
CA SER A 188 0.14 -10.23 -3.67
C SER A 188 0.65 -9.61 -2.37
N CYS A 189 1.47 -8.56 -2.53
CA CYS A 189 1.91 -7.66 -1.46
C CYS A 189 1.44 -6.21 -1.72
N ASP A 190 0.39 -6.04 -2.53
CA ASP A 190 -0.23 -4.74 -2.77
C ASP A 190 -1.20 -4.36 -1.66
N ASN A 191 -1.38 -3.06 -1.47
CA ASN A 191 -2.28 -2.50 -0.46
C ASN A 191 -3.75 -2.51 -0.96
N ILE A 192 -4.26 -3.69 -1.26
CA ILE A 192 -5.63 -3.96 -1.72
C ILE A 192 -6.29 -4.90 -0.71
N PRO A 193 -7.51 -4.60 -0.22
CA PRO A 193 -8.24 -5.53 0.64
C PRO A 193 -8.41 -6.91 -0.03
N HIS A 194 -8.17 -7.97 0.72
CA HIS A 194 -8.24 -9.35 0.24
C HIS A 194 -7.41 -9.60 -1.04
N ASN A 195 -6.20 -9.05 -1.07
CA ASN A 195 -5.32 -9.02 -2.24
C ASN A 195 -5.06 -10.40 -2.86
N GLY A 196 -4.98 -11.46 -2.06
CA GLY A 196 -4.88 -12.85 -2.55
C GLY A 196 -6.13 -13.28 -3.32
N HIS A 197 -7.34 -13.01 -2.80
CA HIS A 197 -8.59 -13.31 -3.48
C HIS A 197 -8.72 -12.52 -4.79
N VAL A 198 -8.38 -11.22 -4.77
CA VAL A 198 -8.39 -10.37 -5.97
C VAL A 198 -7.43 -10.90 -7.03
N THR A 199 -6.25 -11.35 -6.61
CA THR A 199 -5.27 -11.98 -7.51
C THR A 199 -5.80 -13.30 -8.09
N SER A 200 -6.40 -14.13 -7.25
CA SER A 200 -7.03 -15.39 -7.65
C SER A 200 -8.12 -15.15 -8.70
N ASP A 201 -9.02 -14.19 -8.44
CA ASP A 201 -10.11 -13.84 -9.36
C ASP A 201 -9.58 -13.38 -10.72
N GLY A 202 -8.48 -12.61 -10.73
CA GLY A 202 -7.81 -12.15 -11.95
C GLY A 202 -7.21 -13.29 -12.76
N VAL A 203 -6.38 -14.13 -12.13
CA VAL A 203 -5.69 -15.24 -12.82
C VAL A 203 -6.69 -16.32 -13.28
N ILE A 204 -7.64 -16.71 -12.42
CA ILE A 204 -8.69 -17.69 -12.76
C ILE A 204 -9.65 -17.12 -13.80
N GLY A 205 -10.00 -15.83 -13.69
CA GLY A 205 -10.86 -15.14 -14.65
C GLY A 205 -10.25 -15.12 -16.05
N LEU A 206 -8.95 -14.81 -16.16
CA LEU A 206 -8.23 -14.89 -17.43
C LEU A 206 -8.14 -16.34 -17.94
N ALA A 207 -7.83 -17.31 -17.06
CA ALA A 207 -7.80 -18.72 -17.43
C ALA A 207 -9.13 -19.19 -18.02
N ARG A 208 -10.26 -18.73 -17.45
CA ARG A 208 -11.62 -19.07 -17.92
C ARG A 208 -11.93 -18.55 -19.31
N LEU A 209 -11.34 -17.43 -19.72
CA LEU A 209 -11.50 -16.93 -21.09
C LEU A 209 -10.77 -17.80 -22.12
N ILE A 210 -9.79 -18.60 -21.68
CA ILE A 210 -9.01 -19.49 -22.54
C ILE A 210 -9.61 -20.91 -22.52
N ASP A 211 -9.78 -21.48 -21.33
CA ASP A 211 -10.27 -22.84 -21.11
C ASP A 211 -10.79 -23.04 -19.68
N GLU A 212 -12.03 -23.53 -19.53
CA GLU A 212 -12.66 -23.77 -18.23
C GLU A 212 -11.94 -24.87 -17.41
N ASP A 213 -11.31 -25.86 -18.06
CA ASP A 213 -10.52 -26.88 -17.37
C ASP A 213 -9.21 -26.31 -16.80
N LEU A 214 -8.61 -25.35 -17.51
CA LEU A 214 -7.46 -24.60 -17.01
C LEU A 214 -7.87 -23.77 -15.79
N ALA A 215 -8.99 -23.06 -15.85
CA ALA A 215 -9.49 -22.26 -14.73
C ALA A 215 -9.72 -23.09 -13.48
N ARG A 216 -10.35 -24.27 -13.63
CA ARG A 216 -10.54 -25.22 -12.51
C ARG A 216 -9.20 -25.71 -11.96
N TRP A 217 -8.27 -26.07 -12.83
CA TRP A 217 -6.94 -26.53 -12.39
C TRP A 217 -6.18 -25.45 -11.62
N VAL A 218 -6.21 -24.20 -12.06
CA VAL A 218 -5.62 -23.07 -11.33
C VAL A 218 -6.27 -22.92 -9.96
N GLY A 219 -7.61 -22.89 -9.89
CA GLY A 219 -8.35 -22.77 -8.65
C GLY A 219 -8.08 -23.89 -7.64
N ASP A 220 -7.89 -25.14 -8.13
CA ASP A 220 -7.68 -26.31 -7.28
C ASP A 220 -6.22 -26.50 -6.83
N LYS A 221 -5.26 -25.99 -7.59
CA LYS A 221 -3.82 -26.32 -7.43
C LYS A 221 -2.92 -25.16 -7.06
N VAL A 222 -3.33 -23.92 -7.29
CA VAL A 222 -2.52 -22.73 -7.04
C VAL A 222 -3.00 -22.05 -5.77
N ALA A 223 -2.09 -21.78 -4.84
CA ALA A 223 -2.38 -21.00 -3.64
C ALA A 223 -2.26 -19.49 -3.92
N PHE A 224 -3.19 -18.72 -3.35
CA PHE A 224 -3.25 -17.26 -3.43
C PHE A 224 -3.46 -16.70 -2.00
N PRO A 225 -2.42 -16.71 -1.14
CA PRO A 225 -2.56 -16.20 0.23
C PRO A 225 -2.86 -14.71 0.23
N ASN A 226 -3.77 -14.27 1.11
CA ASN A 226 -3.90 -12.85 1.42
C ASN A 226 -2.74 -12.38 2.30
N ALA A 227 -2.36 -11.13 2.14
CA ALA A 227 -1.29 -10.50 2.91
C ALA A 227 -1.67 -9.07 3.33
N MET A 228 -1.37 -8.70 4.55
CA MET A 228 -1.35 -7.31 5.00
C MET A 228 0.09 -6.87 5.17
N VAL A 229 0.48 -5.83 4.44
CA VAL A 229 1.82 -5.26 4.43
C VAL A 229 1.76 -3.81 4.90
N ASP A 230 2.75 -3.38 5.66
CA ASP A 230 2.83 -2.00 6.13
C ASP A 230 4.29 -1.56 6.35
N ARG A 231 4.68 -0.50 5.66
CA ARG A 231 5.89 0.29 5.86
C ARG A 231 5.77 1.59 5.06
N ILE A 232 5.93 2.74 5.70
CA ILE A 232 5.96 4.01 4.98
C ILE A 232 7.29 4.12 4.23
N THR A 233 7.20 4.18 2.90
CA THR A 233 8.36 4.23 2.00
C THR A 233 8.11 5.30 0.94
N PRO A 234 8.54 6.54 1.17
CA PRO A 234 8.42 7.64 0.21
C PRO A 234 9.21 7.40 -1.08
N ALA A 235 8.90 8.18 -2.11
CA ALA A 235 9.70 8.18 -3.33
C ALA A 235 11.10 8.75 -3.05
N THR A 236 12.13 8.14 -3.63
CA THR A 236 13.51 8.60 -3.54
C THR A 236 13.79 9.65 -4.61
N SER A 237 14.37 10.77 -4.20
CA SER A 237 14.80 11.88 -5.06
C SER A 237 16.33 12.08 -5.01
N ASP A 238 16.81 13.12 -5.70
CA ASP A 238 18.23 13.53 -5.63
C ASP A 238 18.64 13.96 -4.23
N ARG A 239 17.69 14.47 -3.43
CA ARG A 239 17.92 14.83 -2.03
C ARG A 239 18.35 13.62 -1.20
N GLU A 240 17.62 12.52 -1.29
CA GLU A 240 17.90 11.29 -0.55
C GLU A 240 19.24 10.68 -1.00
N ARG A 241 19.54 10.68 -2.30
CA ARG A 241 20.86 10.24 -2.81
C ARG A 241 22.00 11.10 -2.24
N LYS A 242 21.78 12.41 -2.17
CA LYS A 242 22.76 13.32 -1.58
C LYS A 242 22.96 13.08 -0.08
N ILE A 243 21.89 12.85 0.68
CA ILE A 243 21.97 12.48 2.11
C ILE A 243 22.80 11.20 2.28
N LEU A 244 22.55 10.17 1.47
CA LEU A 244 23.30 8.91 1.53
C LEU A 244 24.80 9.13 1.28
N ALA A 245 25.14 9.94 0.29
CA ALA A 245 26.53 10.25 -0.03
C ALA A 245 27.23 11.08 1.06
N ASP A 246 26.56 12.11 1.57
CA ASP A 246 27.14 13.06 2.53
C ASP A 246 27.26 12.45 3.94
N ASP A 247 26.22 11.78 4.43
CA ASP A 247 26.14 11.31 5.81
C ASP A 247 26.73 9.90 6.00
N PHE A 248 26.63 9.06 4.97
CA PHE A 248 27.06 7.67 5.00
C PHE A 248 28.29 7.37 4.11
N GLY A 249 28.66 8.27 3.22
CA GLY A 249 29.79 8.06 2.31
C GLY A 249 29.56 6.96 1.27
N LEU A 250 28.32 6.69 0.90
CA LEU A 250 27.93 5.64 -0.04
C LEU A 250 27.16 6.23 -1.23
N GLU A 251 27.50 5.82 -2.44
CA GLU A 251 26.79 6.13 -3.68
C GLU A 251 25.97 4.91 -4.11
N ASP A 252 24.64 5.07 -4.18
CA ASP A 252 23.68 4.11 -4.67
C ASP A 252 22.80 4.81 -5.71
N ASN A 253 22.63 4.19 -6.89
CA ASN A 253 21.87 4.76 -8.00
C ASN A 253 20.36 4.81 -7.71
N TRP A 254 19.88 3.97 -6.78
CA TRP A 254 18.46 3.87 -6.46
C TRP A 254 18.20 3.42 -5.01
N PRO A 255 18.69 4.17 -4.02
CA PRO A 255 18.50 3.83 -2.61
C PRO A 255 17.03 3.95 -2.21
N VAL A 256 16.67 3.35 -1.10
CA VAL A 256 15.32 3.45 -0.52
C VAL A 256 15.40 4.03 0.87
N PHE A 257 14.56 5.04 1.13
CA PHE A 257 14.38 5.66 2.44
C PHE A 257 13.01 5.27 2.99
N CYS A 258 12.96 4.84 4.25
CA CYS A 258 11.74 4.36 4.87
C CYS A 258 11.74 4.62 6.38
N GLU A 259 10.61 4.39 7.02
CA GLU A 259 10.53 4.34 8.47
C GLU A 259 11.15 3.06 9.04
N PRO A 260 11.54 3.04 10.34
CA PRO A 260 12.03 1.80 10.98
C PRO A 260 10.94 0.72 11.12
N PHE A 261 9.67 1.12 11.28
CA PHE A 261 8.56 0.19 11.39
C PHE A 261 8.37 -0.60 10.10
N LYS A 262 8.16 -1.90 10.23
CA LYS A 262 7.70 -2.79 9.16
C LYS A 262 6.76 -3.84 9.73
N GLN A 263 5.71 -4.17 9.01
CA GLN A 263 4.81 -5.27 9.37
C GLN A 263 4.42 -6.07 8.14
N TRP A 264 4.40 -7.39 8.29
CA TRP A 264 3.89 -8.31 7.30
C TRP A 264 3.10 -9.40 7.99
N VAL A 265 1.82 -9.46 7.70
CA VAL A 265 0.91 -10.54 8.11
C VAL A 265 0.50 -11.30 6.87
N LEU A 266 0.59 -12.62 6.88
CA LEU A 266 0.46 -13.45 5.69
C LEU A 266 -0.28 -14.73 6.03
N GLU A 267 -1.25 -15.12 5.20
CA GLU A 267 -1.93 -16.40 5.34
C GLU A 267 -0.96 -17.55 5.06
N ASP A 268 -0.96 -18.57 5.93
CA ASP A 268 -0.07 -19.74 5.80
C ASP A 268 -0.66 -20.77 4.82
N HIS A 269 -0.78 -20.36 3.56
CA HIS A 269 -1.32 -21.18 2.47
C HIS A 269 -0.42 -21.12 1.24
N PHE A 270 0.44 -22.12 1.06
CA PHE A 270 1.46 -22.17 0.00
C PHE A 270 1.44 -23.50 -0.73
N THR A 271 1.59 -23.47 -2.07
CA THR A 271 1.56 -24.66 -2.93
C THR A 271 2.86 -25.49 -2.80
N ALA A 272 4.02 -24.83 -2.82
CA ALA A 272 5.33 -25.48 -2.89
C ALA A 272 6.25 -25.09 -1.71
N GLY A 273 5.65 -24.84 -0.54
CA GLY A 273 6.37 -24.37 0.65
C GLY A 273 6.70 -22.88 0.61
N ARG A 274 7.35 -22.39 1.67
CA ARG A 274 7.69 -20.98 1.87
C ARG A 274 8.97 -20.84 2.71
N PRO A 275 9.65 -19.67 2.65
CA PRO A 275 10.77 -19.38 3.55
C PRO A 275 10.27 -19.22 5.01
N ALA A 276 11.14 -19.49 5.98
CA ALA A 276 10.84 -19.42 7.41
C ALA A 276 10.83 -17.96 7.93
N LEU A 277 10.03 -17.09 7.32
CA LEU A 277 9.98 -15.64 7.59
C LEU A 277 9.43 -15.31 8.98
N GLU A 278 8.76 -16.24 9.67
CA GLU A 278 8.38 -16.10 11.07
C GLU A 278 9.59 -15.85 11.99
N LYS A 279 10.77 -16.33 11.61
CA LYS A 279 12.02 -16.12 12.36
C LYS A 279 12.51 -14.67 12.32
N VAL A 280 12.03 -13.90 11.37
CA VAL A 280 12.40 -12.49 11.18
C VAL A 280 11.20 -11.54 11.31
N GLY A 281 10.09 -12.01 11.90
CA GLY A 281 8.98 -11.19 12.33
C GLY A 281 7.78 -11.14 11.40
N VAL A 282 7.71 -11.95 10.34
CA VAL A 282 6.46 -12.12 9.56
C VAL A 282 5.46 -12.92 10.39
N GLN A 283 4.25 -12.44 10.48
CA GLN A 283 3.17 -13.10 11.20
C GLN A 283 2.38 -14.01 10.26
N PHE A 284 2.53 -15.33 10.40
CA PHE A 284 1.69 -16.28 9.67
C PHE A 284 0.39 -16.54 10.41
N VAL A 285 -0.73 -16.38 9.70
CA VAL A 285 -2.08 -16.48 10.25
C VAL A 285 -2.96 -17.36 9.36
N LYS A 286 -4.15 -17.74 9.86
CA LYS A 286 -5.16 -18.43 9.05
C LYS A 286 -6.06 -17.48 8.29
N ASP A 287 -6.23 -16.26 8.79
CA ASP A 287 -7.09 -15.22 8.26
C ASP A 287 -6.45 -13.87 8.55
N VAL A 288 -6.16 -13.11 7.50
CA VAL A 288 -5.52 -11.80 7.58
C VAL A 288 -6.54 -10.68 7.79
N SER A 289 -7.82 -10.94 7.55
CA SER A 289 -8.89 -9.92 7.55
C SER A 289 -8.95 -9.04 8.80
N PRO A 290 -8.77 -9.56 10.05
CA PRO A 290 -8.75 -8.69 11.24
C PRO A 290 -7.62 -7.66 11.22
N TYR A 291 -6.44 -8.04 10.71
CA TYR A 291 -5.28 -7.15 10.60
C TYR A 291 -5.46 -6.12 9.50
N GLU A 292 -6.02 -6.51 8.34
CA GLU A 292 -6.37 -5.58 7.27
C GLU A 292 -7.37 -4.54 7.77
N LEU A 293 -8.42 -4.97 8.45
CA LEU A 293 -9.45 -4.07 8.96
C LEU A 293 -8.91 -3.10 10.00
N MET A 294 -8.06 -3.58 10.93
CA MET A 294 -7.35 -2.72 11.88
C MET A 294 -6.55 -1.63 11.17
N LYS A 295 -5.72 -2.03 10.18
CA LYS A 295 -4.90 -1.10 9.40
C LYS A 295 -5.75 -0.10 8.63
N ILE A 296 -6.78 -0.58 7.92
CA ILE A 296 -7.65 0.27 7.11
C ILE A 296 -8.36 1.31 7.98
N ARG A 297 -8.88 0.92 9.14
CA ARG A 297 -9.65 1.81 10.01
C ARG A 297 -8.76 2.76 10.80
N ILE A 298 -7.77 2.25 11.52
CA ILE A 298 -6.94 3.07 12.42
C ILE A 298 -5.87 3.83 11.65
N LEU A 299 -5.10 3.18 10.77
CA LEU A 299 -4.03 3.90 10.06
C LEU A 299 -4.57 4.70 8.87
N ASN A 300 -5.30 4.05 7.95
CA ASN A 300 -5.76 4.74 6.74
C ASN A 300 -6.91 5.71 7.06
N GLY A 301 -7.84 5.34 7.96
CA GLY A 301 -8.86 6.22 8.49
C GLY A 301 -8.27 7.39 9.27
N GLY A 302 -7.24 7.14 10.08
CA GLY A 302 -6.48 8.18 10.78
C GLY A 302 -5.82 9.18 9.82
N HIS A 303 -5.22 8.70 8.72
CA HIS A 303 -4.71 9.57 7.66
C HIS A 303 -5.82 10.45 7.05
N ALA A 304 -6.98 9.89 6.74
CA ALA A 304 -8.11 10.67 6.21
C ALA A 304 -8.59 11.71 7.24
N THR A 305 -8.64 11.33 8.52
CA THR A 305 -9.06 12.19 9.64
C THR A 305 -8.20 13.44 9.75
N ILE A 306 -6.88 13.35 9.64
CA ILE A 306 -5.98 14.50 9.77
C ILE A 306 -5.82 15.29 8.47
N ALA A 307 -6.03 14.68 7.30
CA ALA A 307 -5.73 15.25 6.01
C ALA A 307 -6.51 16.55 5.74
N TYR A 308 -7.83 16.47 5.80
CA TYR A 308 -8.68 17.58 5.36
C TYR A 308 -8.68 18.77 6.33
N PRO A 309 -8.76 18.58 7.67
CA PRO A 309 -8.64 19.72 8.58
C PRO A 309 -7.27 20.39 8.47
N ALA A 310 -6.17 19.61 8.39
CA ALA A 310 -4.84 20.16 8.22
C ALA A 310 -4.71 20.92 6.90
N GLY A 311 -5.24 20.38 5.79
CA GLY A 311 -5.26 21.05 4.49
C GLY A 311 -6.05 22.36 4.51
N LEU A 312 -7.20 22.40 5.19
CA LEU A 312 -8.00 23.64 5.35
C LEU A 312 -7.29 24.68 6.22
N MET A 313 -6.42 24.25 7.14
CA MET A 313 -5.65 25.10 8.05
C MET A 313 -4.26 25.49 7.49
N ASP A 314 -3.99 25.26 6.21
CA ASP A 314 -2.74 25.55 5.51
C ASP A 314 -1.50 24.84 6.09
N ILE A 315 -1.67 23.68 6.73
CA ILE A 315 -0.57 22.86 7.25
C ILE A 315 0.00 22.04 6.10
N HIS A 316 1.34 21.98 6.01
CA HIS A 316 1.99 21.34 4.87
C HIS A 316 2.38 19.88 5.14
N PHE A 317 3.00 19.60 6.29
CA PHE A 317 3.49 18.26 6.59
C PHE A 317 2.61 17.53 7.61
N VAL A 318 2.61 16.19 7.54
CA VAL A 318 1.87 15.32 8.45
C VAL A 318 2.34 15.49 9.89
N HIS A 319 3.65 15.55 10.13
CA HIS A 319 4.18 15.76 11.47
C HIS A 319 3.82 17.13 12.07
N GLU A 320 3.67 18.17 11.23
CA GLU A 320 3.15 19.47 11.69
C GLU A 320 1.67 19.40 12.08
N ALA A 321 0.86 18.63 11.32
CA ALA A 321 -0.53 18.37 11.68
C ALA A 321 -0.64 17.65 13.04
N MET A 322 0.27 16.72 13.34
CA MET A 322 0.33 16.07 14.64
C MET A 322 0.82 16.99 15.78
N GLN A 323 1.54 18.07 15.46
CA GLN A 323 1.92 19.12 16.43
C GLN A 323 0.79 20.14 16.66
N GLU A 324 -0.19 20.24 15.76
CA GLU A 324 -1.35 21.12 15.91
C GLU A 324 -2.36 20.46 16.89
N PRO A 325 -2.59 21.03 18.10
CA PRO A 325 -3.41 20.39 19.13
C PRO A 325 -4.84 20.09 18.70
N LEU A 326 -5.41 20.88 17.78
CA LEU A 326 -6.79 20.69 17.32
C LEU A 326 -6.88 19.51 16.33
N VAL A 327 -5.91 19.35 15.44
CA VAL A 327 -5.90 18.24 14.51
C VAL A 327 -5.62 16.93 15.24
N ARG A 328 -4.62 16.93 16.13
CA ARG A 328 -4.31 15.76 16.96
C ARG A 328 -5.47 15.41 17.89
N GLY A 329 -6.07 16.37 18.55
CA GLY A 329 -7.22 16.14 19.44
C GLY A 329 -8.47 15.64 18.70
N PHE A 330 -8.64 16.03 17.43
CA PHE A 330 -9.71 15.49 16.58
C PHE A 330 -9.42 14.01 16.24
N LEU A 331 -8.22 13.69 15.82
CA LEU A 331 -7.79 12.31 15.55
C LEU A 331 -8.01 11.44 16.79
N ASP A 332 -7.45 11.85 17.95
CA ASP A 332 -7.53 11.11 19.19
C ASP A 332 -8.98 10.80 19.59
N LYS A 333 -9.83 11.84 19.61
CA LYS A 333 -11.24 11.69 19.96
C LYS A 333 -12.00 10.82 18.96
N LEU A 334 -11.79 10.99 17.65
CA LEU A 334 -12.49 10.22 16.63
C LEU A 334 -12.10 8.75 16.67
N GLU A 335 -10.80 8.45 16.82
CA GLU A 335 -10.30 7.08 16.92
C GLU A 335 -10.90 6.36 18.12
N HIS A 336 -10.85 6.93 19.31
CA HIS A 336 -11.35 6.29 20.53
C HIS A 336 -12.87 6.20 20.60
N ASP A 337 -13.58 7.24 20.20
CA ASP A 337 -15.03 7.28 20.33
C ASP A 337 -15.75 6.53 19.21
N GLU A 338 -15.18 6.54 18.00
CA GLU A 338 -15.93 6.08 16.82
C GLU A 338 -15.22 5.02 15.96
N ILE A 339 -13.90 5.03 15.80
CA ILE A 339 -13.20 4.12 14.89
C ILE A 339 -12.79 2.82 15.59
N ILE A 340 -11.92 2.89 16.60
CA ILE A 340 -11.38 1.73 17.32
C ILE A 340 -12.51 0.80 17.83
N PRO A 341 -13.63 1.31 18.38
CA PRO A 341 -14.73 0.44 18.84
C PRO A 341 -15.41 -0.39 17.74
N THR A 342 -15.13 -0.12 16.47
CA THR A 342 -15.65 -0.89 15.33
C THR A 342 -14.66 -1.95 14.84
N VAL A 343 -13.42 -1.94 15.30
CA VAL A 343 -12.40 -2.92 14.94
C VAL A 343 -12.60 -4.19 15.80
N PRO A 344 -12.79 -5.36 15.17
CA PRO A 344 -12.89 -6.61 15.92
C PRO A 344 -11.57 -6.93 16.64
N PRO A 345 -11.58 -7.81 17.64
CA PRO A 345 -10.35 -8.26 18.29
C PRO A 345 -9.36 -8.83 17.27
N VAL A 346 -8.13 -8.31 17.29
CA VAL A 346 -7.02 -8.78 16.42
C VAL A 346 -6.12 -9.69 17.24
N PRO A 347 -5.81 -10.93 16.78
CA PRO A 347 -4.99 -11.85 17.56
C PRO A 347 -3.62 -11.24 17.93
N ASN A 348 -3.24 -11.40 19.20
CA ASN A 348 -1.97 -10.90 19.75
C ASN A 348 -1.71 -9.40 19.57
N THR A 349 -2.76 -8.59 19.44
CA THR A 349 -2.64 -7.15 19.21
C THR A 349 -3.53 -6.40 20.20
N VAL A 350 -2.99 -5.39 20.88
CA VAL A 350 -3.73 -4.41 21.67
C VAL A 350 -3.97 -3.20 20.75
N LEU A 351 -5.23 -2.89 20.45
CA LEU A 351 -5.57 -1.81 19.50
C LEU A 351 -5.08 -0.44 19.98
N GLU A 352 -5.06 -0.21 21.28
CA GLU A 352 -4.50 1.02 21.86
C GLU A 352 -3.00 1.17 21.58
N ASP A 353 -2.22 0.10 21.77
CA ASP A 353 -0.78 0.12 21.46
C ASP A 353 -0.54 0.36 19.96
N TYR A 354 -1.40 -0.19 19.10
CA TYR A 354 -1.36 0.05 17.68
C TYR A 354 -1.67 1.50 17.33
N TYR A 355 -2.69 2.11 17.95
CA TYR A 355 -3.01 3.52 17.77
C TYR A 355 -1.85 4.43 18.21
N GLN A 356 -1.25 4.20 19.37
CA GLN A 356 -0.09 4.95 19.84
C GLN A 356 1.11 4.83 18.90
N LEU A 357 1.31 3.65 18.32
CA LEU A 357 2.32 3.44 17.29
C LEU A 357 2.01 4.30 16.03
N ILE A 358 0.75 4.37 15.61
CA ILE A 358 0.33 5.20 14.47
C ILE A 358 0.58 6.68 14.76
N GLU A 359 0.23 7.19 15.93
CA GLU A 359 0.53 8.57 16.35
C GLU A 359 2.04 8.89 16.25
N LYS A 360 2.88 7.98 16.74
CA LYS A 360 4.34 8.11 16.66
C LYS A 360 4.83 8.15 15.21
N ARG A 361 4.30 7.28 14.35
CA ARG A 361 4.65 7.23 12.92
C ARG A 361 4.25 8.50 12.18
N PHE A 362 3.04 9.02 12.42
CA PHE A 362 2.56 10.27 11.83
C PHE A 362 3.38 11.48 12.30
N SER A 363 3.88 11.44 13.53
CA SER A 363 4.68 12.51 14.10
C SER A 363 6.14 12.53 13.61
N ASN A 364 6.58 11.56 12.79
CA ASN A 364 7.95 11.45 12.33
C ASN A 364 8.30 12.48 11.24
N PRO A 365 9.09 13.55 11.53
CA PRO A 365 9.40 14.60 10.56
C PRO A 365 10.34 14.13 9.43
N LYS A 366 11.09 13.06 9.66
CA LYS A 366 12.07 12.54 8.69
C LYS A 366 11.44 11.91 7.47
N ILE A 367 10.22 11.40 7.61
CA ILE A 367 9.45 10.83 6.49
C ILE A 367 9.11 11.91 5.46
N GLY A 368 8.91 13.17 5.90
CA GLY A 368 8.60 14.27 5.00
C GLY A 368 7.26 14.11 4.28
N ASP A 369 6.33 13.35 4.85
CA ASP A 369 5.04 13.11 4.26
C ASP A 369 4.17 14.38 4.28
N THR A 370 3.43 14.62 3.19
CA THR A 370 2.67 15.86 3.02
C THR A 370 1.17 15.65 3.19
N ILE A 371 0.52 16.65 3.77
CA ILE A 371 -0.95 16.69 3.85
C ILE A 371 -1.57 16.61 2.45
N ARG A 372 -0.97 17.27 1.45
CA ARG A 372 -1.45 17.17 0.08
C ARG A 372 -1.47 15.73 -0.44
N ARG A 373 -0.47 14.90 -0.13
CA ARG A 373 -0.45 13.48 -0.49
C ARG A 373 -1.57 12.70 0.22
N LEU A 374 -1.85 13.01 1.48
CA LEU A 374 -2.96 12.37 2.21
C LEU A 374 -4.32 12.74 1.62
N CYS A 375 -4.47 13.96 1.11
CA CYS A 375 -5.71 14.43 0.48
C CYS A 375 -5.93 13.89 -0.94
N LEU A 376 -4.93 13.22 -1.56
CA LEU A 376 -5.07 12.67 -2.91
C LEU A 376 -6.15 11.58 -2.96
N ASP A 377 -6.92 11.57 -4.08
CA ASP A 377 -7.79 10.46 -4.44
C ASP A 377 -8.88 10.16 -3.39
N GLY A 378 -9.44 11.21 -2.78
CA GLY A 378 -10.46 11.08 -1.75
C GLY A 378 -11.70 10.33 -2.22
N SER A 379 -12.12 10.51 -3.49
CA SER A 379 -13.27 9.82 -4.07
C SER A 379 -13.15 8.29 -4.07
N ASN A 380 -11.93 7.75 -4.19
CA ASN A 380 -11.66 6.32 -4.10
C ASN A 380 -11.29 5.84 -2.69
N ARG A 381 -10.82 6.74 -1.82
CA ARG A 381 -10.36 6.42 -0.47
C ARG A 381 -11.48 6.45 0.57
N GLN A 382 -12.36 7.45 0.53
CA GLN A 382 -13.47 7.59 1.47
C GLN A 382 -14.37 6.35 1.53
N PRO A 383 -14.79 5.74 0.38
CA PRO A 383 -15.58 4.51 0.38
C PRO A 383 -14.89 3.32 1.05
N LYS A 384 -13.57 3.33 1.14
CA LYS A 384 -12.77 2.23 1.73
C LYS A 384 -12.41 2.46 3.19
N PHE A 385 -12.11 3.71 3.57
CA PHE A 385 -11.49 4.02 4.88
C PHE A 385 -12.49 4.54 5.90
N ILE A 386 -13.48 5.33 5.49
CA ILE A 386 -14.39 6.05 6.39
C ILE A 386 -15.82 5.51 6.30
N ILE A 387 -16.38 5.39 5.10
CA ILE A 387 -17.80 5.02 4.90
C ILE A 387 -18.16 3.67 5.54
N PRO A 388 -17.33 2.60 5.46
CA PRO A 388 -17.64 1.33 6.13
C PRO A 388 -17.72 1.44 7.65
N THR A 389 -16.91 2.32 8.26
CA THR A 389 -16.96 2.58 9.70
C THR A 389 -18.27 3.28 10.08
N ILE A 390 -18.72 4.24 9.27
CA ILE A 390 -20.04 4.89 9.46
C ILE A 390 -21.15 3.83 9.37
N ALA A 391 -21.14 2.99 8.35
CA ALA A 391 -22.14 1.94 8.14
C ALA A 391 -22.25 0.99 9.35
N ASP A 392 -21.10 0.52 9.86
CA ASP A 392 -21.08 -0.37 11.02
C ASP A 392 -21.60 0.30 12.28
N ARG A 393 -21.27 1.57 12.53
CA ARG A 393 -21.79 2.33 13.68
C ARG A 393 -23.29 2.55 13.58
N LEU A 394 -23.79 2.93 12.42
CA LEU A 394 -25.22 3.10 12.18
C LEU A 394 -25.98 1.78 12.40
N LYS A 395 -25.45 0.67 11.86
CA LYS A 395 -26.00 -0.66 12.09
C LYS A 395 -26.02 -1.05 13.55
N ALA A 396 -25.04 -0.62 14.33
CA ALA A 396 -24.96 -0.84 15.77
C ALA A 396 -25.78 0.17 16.60
N GLY A 397 -26.49 1.12 15.97
CA GLY A 397 -27.25 2.18 16.65
C GLY A 397 -26.38 3.16 17.42
N LYS A 398 -25.12 3.37 16.98
CA LYS A 398 -24.15 4.27 17.62
C LYS A 398 -24.08 5.61 16.90
N GLY A 399 -23.67 6.65 17.64
CA GLY A 399 -23.46 7.98 17.09
C GLY A 399 -22.32 8.03 16.07
N VAL A 400 -22.39 8.97 15.12
CA VAL A 400 -21.45 9.16 14.01
C VAL A 400 -21.04 10.63 13.86
N ALA A 401 -21.05 11.40 14.93
CA ALA A 401 -20.82 12.85 14.88
C ALA A 401 -19.41 13.21 14.39
N GLY A 402 -18.39 12.46 14.83
CA GLY A 402 -17.01 12.68 14.42
C GLY A 402 -16.75 12.25 12.96
N LEU A 403 -17.29 11.11 12.55
CA LEU A 403 -17.21 10.64 11.17
C LEU A 403 -18.00 11.54 10.22
N ALA A 404 -19.12 12.11 10.66
CA ALA A 404 -19.88 13.12 9.91
C ALA A 404 -19.09 14.43 9.77
N LEU A 405 -18.36 14.84 10.81
CA LEU A 405 -17.45 15.99 10.73
C LEU A 405 -16.29 15.71 9.76
N GLU A 406 -15.70 14.53 9.77
CA GLU A 406 -14.67 14.13 8.81
C GLU A 406 -15.17 14.28 7.35
N SER A 407 -16.34 13.74 7.06
CA SER A 407 -16.98 13.87 5.74
C SER A 407 -17.31 15.33 5.38
N ALA A 408 -17.69 16.17 6.36
CA ALA A 408 -17.94 17.60 6.18
C ALA A 408 -16.64 18.37 5.88
N LEU A 409 -15.54 18.01 6.55
CA LEU A 409 -14.20 18.57 6.30
C LEU A 409 -13.71 18.22 4.88
N TRP A 410 -13.91 16.99 4.43
CA TRP A 410 -13.62 16.60 3.05
C TRP A 410 -14.47 17.39 2.04
N CYS A 411 -15.77 17.51 2.27
CA CYS A 411 -16.65 18.35 1.44
C CYS A 411 -16.15 19.80 1.36
N ARG A 412 -15.81 20.41 2.51
CA ARG A 412 -15.29 21.77 2.58
C ARG A 412 -13.95 21.93 1.85
N TYR A 413 -13.05 20.92 1.96
CA TYR A 413 -11.79 20.90 1.23
C TYR A 413 -12.01 20.86 -0.28
N CYS A 414 -12.93 20.04 -0.78
CA CYS A 414 -13.27 19.92 -2.20
C CYS A 414 -13.96 21.17 -2.76
N PHE A 415 -14.39 22.13 -1.91
CA PHE A 415 -14.82 23.45 -2.40
C PHE A 415 -13.70 24.18 -3.15
N GLY A 416 -12.44 23.88 -2.85
CA GLY A 416 -11.27 24.35 -3.58
C GLY A 416 -10.58 25.57 -2.98
N THR A 417 -10.90 25.93 -1.72
CA THR A 417 -10.17 26.98 -0.98
C THR A 417 -9.96 26.59 0.47
N THR A 418 -8.82 26.95 1.04
CA THR A 418 -8.53 26.82 2.46
C THR A 418 -9.33 27.85 3.28
N ASP A 419 -9.22 27.79 4.61
CA ASP A 419 -9.85 28.78 5.50
C ASP A 419 -9.20 30.17 5.39
N SER A 420 -7.94 30.27 4.97
CA SER A 420 -7.26 31.54 4.66
C SER A 420 -7.65 32.11 3.30
N GLY A 421 -8.35 31.34 2.45
CA GLY A 421 -8.72 31.70 1.09
C GLY A 421 -7.70 31.28 0.01
N ALA A 422 -6.65 30.56 0.38
CA ALA A 422 -5.72 30.01 -0.60
C ALA A 422 -6.39 28.95 -1.49
N VAL A 423 -5.99 28.89 -2.76
CA VAL A 423 -6.54 27.93 -3.72
C VAL A 423 -5.99 26.54 -3.42
N ILE A 424 -6.89 25.56 -3.38
CA ILE A 424 -6.54 24.13 -3.33
C ILE A 424 -6.52 23.61 -4.77
N GLU A 425 -5.34 23.24 -5.24
CA GLU A 425 -5.16 22.67 -6.57
C GLU A 425 -5.83 21.30 -6.68
N PRO A 426 -6.37 20.92 -7.85
CA PRO A 426 -6.96 19.60 -8.09
C PRO A 426 -6.04 18.45 -7.66
N ASN A 427 -6.59 17.47 -6.96
CA ASN A 427 -5.84 16.32 -6.46
C ASN A 427 -6.67 15.03 -6.38
N ASP A 428 -7.75 14.96 -7.16
CA ASP A 428 -8.66 13.82 -7.24
C ASP A 428 -9.08 13.59 -8.71
N PRO A 429 -9.16 12.35 -9.20
CA PRO A 429 -9.63 12.06 -10.55
C PRO A 429 -11.03 12.62 -10.85
N SER A 430 -11.87 12.74 -9.82
CA SER A 430 -13.23 13.28 -9.88
C SER A 430 -13.33 14.75 -9.45
N TRP A 431 -12.21 15.48 -9.45
CA TRP A 431 -12.14 16.82 -8.84
C TRP A 431 -13.23 17.80 -9.32
N GLU A 432 -13.48 17.86 -10.62
CA GLU A 432 -14.51 18.77 -11.16
C GLU A 432 -15.91 18.47 -10.59
N ARG A 433 -16.28 17.19 -10.53
CA ARG A 433 -17.53 16.72 -9.93
C ARG A 433 -17.58 17.03 -8.44
N LEU A 434 -16.52 16.70 -7.70
CA LEU A 434 -16.44 16.95 -6.26
C LEU A 434 -16.56 18.43 -5.95
N GLN A 435 -15.85 19.28 -6.69
CA GLN A 435 -15.91 20.74 -6.48
C GLN A 435 -17.29 21.30 -6.79
N ALA A 436 -17.92 20.88 -7.90
CA ALA A 436 -19.28 21.32 -8.24
C ALA A 436 -20.29 20.89 -7.16
N THR A 437 -20.17 19.65 -6.68
CA THR A 437 -21.03 19.09 -5.62
C THR A 437 -20.79 19.79 -4.27
N ALA A 438 -19.54 20.08 -3.90
CA ALA A 438 -19.21 20.84 -2.69
C ALA A 438 -19.76 22.27 -2.71
N LYS A 439 -19.74 22.93 -3.88
CA LYS A 439 -20.37 24.23 -4.07
C LYS A 439 -21.89 24.17 -3.86
N ALA A 440 -22.55 23.16 -4.42
CA ALA A 440 -23.99 22.94 -4.21
C ALA A 440 -24.33 22.60 -2.76
N ALA A 441 -23.47 21.81 -2.08
CA ALA A 441 -23.65 21.39 -0.70
C ALA A 441 -23.57 22.53 0.32
N ARG A 442 -22.99 23.67 -0.05
CA ARG A 442 -22.98 24.87 0.80
C ARG A 442 -24.38 25.31 1.19
N ASP A 443 -25.31 25.29 0.22
CA ASP A 443 -26.69 25.69 0.43
C ASP A 443 -27.62 24.48 0.64
N ALA A 444 -27.26 23.31 0.14
CA ALA A 444 -28.02 22.07 0.20
C ALA A 444 -27.11 20.89 0.58
N PRO A 445 -26.78 20.67 1.88
CA PRO A 445 -25.82 19.65 2.32
C PRO A 445 -26.09 18.24 1.77
N ALA A 446 -27.35 17.88 1.57
CA ALA A 446 -27.74 16.57 0.98
C ALA A 446 -27.17 16.33 -0.42
N ALA A 447 -26.80 17.38 -1.17
CA ALA A 447 -26.19 17.22 -2.49
C ALA A 447 -24.87 16.44 -2.44
N TRP A 448 -24.07 16.63 -1.37
CA TRP A 448 -22.82 15.89 -1.17
C TRP A 448 -23.07 14.41 -0.91
N LEU A 449 -24.03 14.11 -0.05
CA LEU A 449 -24.35 12.75 0.36
C LEU A 449 -25.11 11.96 -0.74
N ALA A 450 -25.61 12.63 -1.77
CA ALA A 450 -26.28 12.01 -2.92
C ALA A 450 -25.31 11.34 -3.90
N MET A 451 -23.99 11.43 -3.70
CA MET A 451 -23.00 10.70 -4.50
C MET A 451 -23.06 9.21 -4.14
N GLU A 452 -23.90 8.47 -4.88
CA GLU A 452 -24.21 7.05 -4.62
C GLU A 452 -22.97 6.14 -4.67
N ASP A 453 -22.06 6.43 -5.58
CA ASP A 453 -20.79 5.70 -5.75
C ASP A 453 -19.84 5.87 -4.56
N ILE A 454 -20.05 6.88 -3.72
CA ILE A 454 -19.22 7.16 -2.54
C ILE A 454 -19.94 6.75 -1.26
N TYR A 455 -21.18 7.25 -1.08
CA TYR A 455 -21.90 7.10 0.18
C TYR A 455 -22.89 5.95 0.21
N GLY A 456 -23.38 5.47 -0.95
CA GLY A 456 -24.38 4.40 -1.03
C GLY A 456 -25.55 4.63 -0.07
N ASP A 457 -25.94 3.59 0.66
CA ASP A 457 -27.03 3.67 1.66
C ASP A 457 -26.74 4.58 2.85
N VAL A 458 -25.45 4.75 3.20
CA VAL A 458 -25.02 5.64 4.30
C VAL A 458 -25.47 7.08 4.04
N GLY A 459 -25.39 7.55 2.79
CA GLY A 459 -25.81 8.88 2.40
C GLY A 459 -27.29 9.18 2.60
N ARG A 460 -28.11 8.15 2.82
CA ARG A 460 -29.58 8.25 3.06
C ARG A 460 -29.97 8.03 4.55
N ALA A 461 -29.01 7.65 5.40
CA ALA A 461 -29.27 7.39 6.81
C ALA A 461 -29.56 8.70 7.56
N ALA A 462 -30.77 8.87 8.10
CA ALA A 462 -31.24 10.13 8.67
C ALA A 462 -30.30 10.72 9.72
N SER A 463 -29.79 9.91 10.65
CA SER A 463 -28.87 10.35 11.70
C SER A 463 -27.53 10.83 11.15
N PHE A 464 -27.01 10.21 10.08
CA PHE A 464 -25.78 10.66 9.44
C PHE A 464 -26.02 11.95 8.63
N VAL A 465 -27.12 12.01 7.88
CA VAL A 465 -27.50 13.21 7.11
C VAL A 465 -27.64 14.42 8.01
N GLU A 466 -28.31 14.29 9.16
CA GLU A 466 -28.49 15.35 10.14
C GLU A 466 -27.14 15.80 10.74
N ALA A 467 -26.32 14.85 11.20
CA ALA A 467 -25.00 15.12 11.76
C ALA A 467 -24.07 15.81 10.75
N PHE A 468 -24.05 15.34 9.51
CA PHE A 468 -23.26 15.92 8.42
C PHE A 468 -23.70 17.35 8.11
N ALA A 469 -25.01 17.58 7.94
CA ALA A 469 -25.55 18.91 7.63
C ALA A 469 -25.24 19.91 8.76
N HIS A 470 -25.36 19.48 10.03
CA HIS A 470 -25.00 20.29 11.19
C HIS A 470 -23.49 20.64 11.17
N ALA A 471 -22.63 19.63 11.06
CA ALA A 471 -21.17 19.81 11.02
C ALA A 471 -20.73 20.73 9.88
N LEU A 472 -21.27 20.52 8.68
CA LEU A 472 -20.96 21.34 7.50
C LEU A 472 -21.41 22.81 7.69
N GLY A 473 -22.60 23.03 8.27
CA GLY A 473 -23.11 24.37 8.59
C GLY A 473 -22.22 25.11 9.59
N VAL A 474 -21.79 24.42 10.67
CA VAL A 474 -20.86 24.98 11.65
C VAL A 474 -19.50 25.29 11.01
N LEU A 475 -19.01 24.42 10.15
CA LEU A 475 -17.74 24.58 9.44
C LEU A 475 -17.74 25.79 8.51
N TRP A 476 -18.82 26.01 7.76
CA TRP A 476 -18.99 27.20 6.92
C TRP A 476 -19.07 28.51 7.72
N ALA A 477 -19.71 28.46 8.89
CA ALA A 477 -19.87 29.66 9.71
C ALA A 477 -18.62 30.04 10.49
N ASN A 478 -17.77 29.07 10.87
CA ASN A 478 -16.71 29.29 11.88
C ASN A 478 -15.30 28.84 11.42
N GLY A 479 -15.19 28.15 10.29
CA GLY A 479 -13.94 27.53 9.84
C GLY A 479 -13.53 26.27 10.61
N ALA A 480 -12.46 25.61 10.15
CA ALA A 480 -12.00 24.33 10.68
C ALA A 480 -11.58 24.44 12.15
N ARG A 481 -10.75 25.43 12.53
CA ARG A 481 -10.24 25.59 13.91
C ARG A 481 -11.34 25.65 14.95
N ALA A 482 -12.32 26.51 14.76
CA ALA A 482 -13.41 26.69 15.71
C ALA A 482 -14.36 25.47 15.74
N THR A 483 -14.54 24.79 14.61
CA THR A 483 -15.36 23.57 14.51
C THR A 483 -14.69 22.42 15.26
N LEU A 484 -13.40 22.19 15.06
CA LEU A 484 -12.64 21.18 15.80
C LEU A 484 -12.65 21.46 17.32
N THR A 485 -12.48 22.72 17.73
CA THR A 485 -12.57 23.11 19.16
C THR A 485 -13.90 22.71 19.75
N ARG A 486 -15.02 22.94 19.03
CA ARG A 486 -16.36 22.54 19.49
C ARG A 486 -16.52 21.03 19.58
N TYR A 487 -16.05 20.30 18.57
CA TYR A 487 -16.13 18.83 18.55
C TYR A 487 -15.34 18.21 19.72
N ILE A 488 -14.09 18.62 19.92
CA ILE A 488 -13.25 18.14 21.02
C ILE A 488 -13.90 18.42 22.38
N ALA A 489 -14.54 19.58 22.54
CA ALA A 489 -15.26 19.95 23.76
C ALA A 489 -16.64 19.26 23.91
N GLY A 490 -17.06 18.39 22.97
CA GLY A 490 -18.38 17.76 22.99
C GLY A 490 -19.56 18.73 22.79
N LYS A 491 -19.35 19.81 22.01
CA LYS A 491 -20.31 20.90 21.79
C LYS A 491 -20.67 21.08 20.29
N LEU A 492 -20.35 20.09 19.48
CA LEU A 492 -20.74 20.05 18.07
C LEU A 492 -22.03 19.26 17.93
#